data_ef8d918da384e594e30ef4b2c2e1dc9f
#
_entry.id   ef8d918da384e594e30ef4b2c2e1dc9f
#
_cell.length_a   1.000
_cell.length_b   1.000
_cell.length_c   1.000
_cell.angle_alpha   90.00
_cell.angle_beta   90.00
_cell.angle_gamma   90.00
#
_symmetry.space_group_name_H-M   'P 1'
#
loop_
_entity.id
_entity.type
_entity.pdbx_description
1 polymer ?
#
loop_
_entity_poly.entity_id
_entity_poly.type
_entity_poly.pdbx_seq_one_letter_code
_entity_poly.pdbx_strand_id
1 'polypeptide(L)'
;MTTIKKINNSNIKLAVKALNEGNLISFPTETVYGLGGDATNDLAIAKIFETKNRPKFNPLIIHFSSFDQIEKNCKINDEVRKLNALFWPGPMTIILKKKKDSKICDLASAGLDTIGVRIPENKSALKLIELFKKPLAAPSANKSLSLSPTKASHVFEYFENDKNLSIILDDGPTKIGLESTILNLIGNEIHVLRHGGLSLDELRENFPHKVIIDEQNSKDRILAPGMLKKHYSPNVPLRINAKTVSYTHLTLPTSSQ
;
A
#
# COMPACT_ATOMS: atom_id res chain seq x y z
N MET A 1 23.81 -0.20 -1.77
CA MET A 1 23.36 -1.58 -1.43
C MET A 1 22.20 -1.50 -0.48
N THR A 2 21.12 -2.19 -0.78
CA THR A 2 19.94 -2.32 0.09
C THR A 2 20.29 -3.10 1.36
N THR A 3 19.87 -2.65 2.54
CA THR A 3 20.17 -3.32 3.82
C THR A 3 18.89 -3.58 4.63
N ILE A 4 18.77 -4.78 5.21
CA ILE A 4 17.72 -5.10 6.17
C ILE A 4 18.17 -4.63 7.56
N LYS A 5 17.31 -3.89 8.25
CA LYS A 5 17.54 -3.38 9.61
C LYS A 5 16.36 -3.73 10.51
N LYS A 6 16.62 -4.39 11.63
CA LYS A 6 15.60 -4.63 12.66
C LYS A 6 15.02 -3.31 13.16
N ILE A 7 13.72 -3.27 13.42
CA ILE A 7 13.04 -2.09 13.95
C ILE A 7 13.60 -1.72 15.33
N ASN A 8 14.05 -0.49 15.46
CA ASN A 8 14.38 0.22 16.69
C ASN A 8 14.43 1.74 16.38
N ASN A 9 14.51 2.55 17.43
CA ASN A 9 14.50 4.02 17.27
C ASN A 9 15.66 4.55 16.39
N SER A 10 16.85 3.94 16.46
CA SER A 10 18.00 4.34 15.65
C SER A 10 17.78 4.05 14.18
N ASN A 11 17.30 2.85 13.85
CA ASN A 11 17.07 2.43 12.47
C ASN A 11 15.87 3.17 11.83
N ILE A 12 14.84 3.52 12.62
CA ILE A 12 13.76 4.41 12.14
C ILE A 12 14.32 5.81 11.80
N LYS A 13 15.21 6.38 12.64
CA LYS A 13 15.86 7.67 12.32
C LYS A 13 16.72 7.60 11.07
N LEU A 14 17.43 6.48 10.83
CA LEU A 14 18.19 6.27 9.58
C LEU A 14 17.24 6.23 8.36
N ALA A 15 16.09 5.55 8.48
CA ALA A 15 15.09 5.52 7.42
C ALA A 15 14.49 6.92 7.16
N VAL A 16 14.22 7.70 8.19
CA VAL A 16 13.79 9.11 8.05
C VAL A 16 14.85 9.96 7.37
N LYS A 17 16.13 9.76 7.69
CA LYS A 17 17.23 10.44 6.99
C LYS A 17 17.24 10.10 5.50
N ALA A 18 17.15 8.81 5.15
CA ALA A 18 17.09 8.36 3.76
C ALA A 18 15.91 8.97 3.00
N LEU A 19 14.71 9.04 3.61
CA LEU A 19 13.54 9.70 3.03
C LEU A 19 13.77 11.20 2.78
N ASN A 20 14.42 11.92 3.72
CA ASN A 20 14.74 13.34 3.56
C ASN A 20 15.78 13.59 2.44
N GLU A 21 16.62 12.60 2.16
CA GLU A 21 17.58 12.60 1.04
C GLU A 21 16.91 12.20 -0.29
N GLY A 22 15.59 11.94 -0.30
CA GLY A 22 14.82 11.53 -1.48
C GLY A 22 15.09 10.08 -1.91
N ASN A 23 15.59 9.24 -1.01
CA ASN A 23 15.75 7.80 -1.24
C ASN A 23 14.49 7.05 -0.82
N LEU A 24 14.31 5.84 -1.37
CA LEU A 24 13.23 4.95 -0.97
C LEU A 24 13.64 4.10 0.23
N ILE A 25 12.64 3.72 1.00
CA ILE A 25 12.74 2.74 2.07
C ILE A 25 11.66 1.69 1.91
N SER A 26 11.80 0.54 2.57
CA SER A 26 10.69 -0.38 2.79
C SER A 26 10.38 -0.49 4.27
N PHE A 27 9.08 -0.59 4.58
CA PHE A 27 8.60 -0.65 5.95
C PHE A 27 7.37 -1.57 6.06
N PRO A 28 7.20 -2.24 7.21
CA PRO A 28 6.05 -3.10 7.46
C PRO A 28 4.78 -2.28 7.72
N THR A 29 3.65 -2.82 7.29
CA THR A 29 2.33 -2.45 7.79
C THR A 29 1.65 -3.69 8.37
N GLU A 30 0.43 -3.58 8.90
CA GLU A 30 -0.36 -4.73 9.31
C GLU A 30 -0.78 -5.59 8.12
N THR A 31 -0.86 -5.00 6.92
CA THR A 31 -1.26 -5.66 5.67
C THR A 31 -0.09 -6.32 4.95
N VAL A 32 0.77 -5.53 4.33
CA VAL A 32 1.95 -5.98 3.57
C VAL A 32 3.10 -4.98 3.76
N TYR A 33 4.31 -5.34 3.38
CA TYR A 33 5.42 -4.38 3.33
C TYR A 33 5.22 -3.35 2.22
N GLY A 34 5.40 -2.06 2.57
CA GLY A 34 5.31 -0.93 1.65
C GLY A 34 6.68 -0.49 1.14
N LEU A 35 6.75 -0.04 -0.12
CA LEU A 35 7.89 0.68 -0.69
C LEU A 35 7.60 2.18 -0.58
N GLY A 36 8.22 2.84 0.40
CA GLY A 36 7.92 4.21 0.79
C GLY A 36 8.85 5.26 0.19
N GLY A 37 8.27 6.37 -0.23
CA GLY A 37 8.97 7.58 -0.63
C GLY A 37 8.20 8.84 -0.20
N ASP A 38 8.87 9.98 -0.13
CA ASP A 38 8.26 11.28 0.19
C ASP A 38 7.17 11.62 -0.83
N ALA A 39 5.91 11.66 -0.40
CA ALA A 39 4.77 11.97 -1.26
C ALA A 39 4.75 13.41 -1.78
N THR A 40 5.62 14.28 -1.24
CA THR A 40 5.76 15.70 -1.62
C THR A 40 6.96 15.94 -2.54
N ASN A 41 7.67 14.87 -2.96
CA ASN A 41 8.88 14.95 -3.76
C ASN A 41 8.72 14.14 -5.07
N ASP A 42 8.61 14.84 -6.20
CA ASP A 42 8.42 14.21 -7.52
C ASP A 42 9.52 13.22 -7.88
N LEU A 43 10.77 13.49 -7.49
CA LEU A 43 11.90 12.59 -7.76
C LEU A 43 11.78 11.29 -6.94
N ALA A 44 11.34 11.37 -5.68
CA ALA A 44 11.09 10.19 -4.85
C ALA A 44 9.93 9.35 -5.43
N ILE A 45 8.87 10.01 -5.90
CA ILE A 45 7.74 9.34 -6.56
C ILE A 45 8.19 8.67 -7.88
N ALA A 46 8.98 9.36 -8.70
CA ALA A 46 9.53 8.78 -9.93
C ALA A 46 10.37 7.51 -9.66
N LYS A 47 11.20 7.54 -8.58
CA LYS A 47 11.96 6.36 -8.14
C LYS A 47 11.05 5.19 -7.76
N ILE A 48 9.88 5.42 -7.11
CA ILE A 48 8.91 4.34 -6.80
C ILE A 48 8.44 3.67 -8.10
N PHE A 49 8.06 4.44 -9.11
CA PHE A 49 7.61 3.89 -10.39
C PHE A 49 8.74 3.13 -11.10
N GLU A 50 9.96 3.67 -11.12
CA GLU A 50 11.16 3.03 -11.70
C GLU A 50 11.46 1.71 -11.00
N THR A 51 11.64 1.73 -9.69
CA THR A 51 12.00 0.55 -8.86
C THR A 51 11.01 -0.59 -9.00
N LYS A 52 9.71 -0.28 -9.05
CA LYS A 52 8.65 -1.29 -9.19
C LYS A 52 8.40 -1.72 -10.64
N ASN A 53 8.94 -1.03 -11.62
CA ASN A 53 8.51 -1.16 -13.03
C ASN A 53 6.99 -0.96 -13.16
N ARG A 54 6.47 0.11 -12.51
CA ARG A 54 5.04 0.40 -12.38
C ARG A 54 4.57 1.37 -13.46
N PRO A 55 3.43 1.11 -14.11
CA PRO A 55 2.83 2.08 -15.03
C PRO A 55 2.47 3.40 -14.31
N LYS A 56 2.87 4.55 -14.89
CA LYS A 56 2.67 5.88 -14.29
C LYS A 56 1.21 6.30 -14.14
N PHE A 57 0.29 5.70 -14.89
CA PHE A 57 -1.16 5.95 -14.79
C PHE A 57 -1.82 5.22 -13.59
N ASN A 58 -1.09 4.40 -12.85
CA ASN A 58 -1.61 3.65 -11.71
C ASN A 58 -1.24 4.38 -10.41
N PRO A 59 -2.18 5.13 -9.77
CA PRO A 59 -1.89 6.01 -8.65
C PRO A 59 -1.34 5.26 -7.44
N LEU A 60 -0.76 6.01 -6.50
CA LEU A 60 -0.18 5.47 -5.27
C LEU A 60 -1.10 5.77 -4.08
N ILE A 61 -1.08 4.88 -3.07
CA ILE A 61 -1.74 5.14 -1.79
C ILE A 61 -0.79 5.97 -0.92
N ILE A 62 -1.34 7.03 -0.34
CA ILE A 62 -0.62 7.96 0.53
C ILE A 62 -0.92 7.61 1.99
N HIS A 63 0.14 7.32 2.75
CA HIS A 63 0.08 6.95 4.15
C HIS A 63 0.34 8.16 5.04
N PHE A 64 -0.50 8.30 6.06
CA PHE A 64 -0.45 9.36 7.05
C PHE A 64 -0.34 8.78 8.46
N SER A 65 0.16 9.56 9.43
CA SER A 65 0.21 9.15 10.83
C SER A 65 -1.01 9.58 11.63
N SER A 66 -1.83 10.51 11.10
CA SER A 66 -3.02 11.00 11.78
C SER A 66 -4.09 11.49 10.81
N PHE A 67 -5.34 11.55 11.29
CA PHE A 67 -6.45 12.09 10.53
C PHE A 67 -6.30 13.59 10.25
N ASP A 68 -5.73 14.36 11.19
CA ASP A 68 -5.46 15.79 10.99
C ASP A 68 -4.55 16.06 9.78
N GLN A 69 -3.58 15.16 9.52
CA GLN A 69 -2.74 15.27 8.33
C GLN A 69 -3.56 15.01 7.05
N ILE A 70 -4.52 14.08 7.09
CA ILE A 70 -5.43 13.83 5.96
C ILE A 70 -6.31 15.06 5.73
N GLU A 71 -6.89 15.64 6.78
CA GLU A 71 -7.74 16.83 6.70
C GLU A 71 -7.02 18.04 6.10
N LYS A 72 -5.71 18.19 6.36
CA LYS A 72 -4.90 19.25 5.74
C LYS A 72 -4.73 19.07 4.23
N ASN A 73 -4.78 17.83 3.72
CA ASN A 73 -4.49 17.52 2.33
C ASN A 73 -5.74 17.19 1.48
N CYS A 74 -6.85 16.78 2.12
CA CYS A 74 -8.04 16.27 1.44
C CYS A 74 -9.31 16.97 1.88
N LYS A 75 -10.33 16.94 1.03
CA LYS A 75 -11.68 17.32 1.39
C LYS A 75 -12.34 16.20 2.18
N ILE A 76 -12.89 16.54 3.35
CA ILE A 76 -13.50 15.60 4.30
C ILE A 76 -14.99 15.91 4.42
N ASN A 77 -15.80 14.85 4.52
CA ASN A 77 -17.21 14.91 4.89
C ASN A 77 -17.49 14.06 6.15
N ASP A 78 -18.70 14.06 6.64
CA ASP A 78 -19.07 13.34 7.86
C ASP A 78 -18.95 11.82 7.72
N GLU A 79 -19.17 11.27 6.52
CA GLU A 79 -19.01 9.84 6.27
C GLU A 79 -17.55 9.41 6.38
N VAL A 80 -16.62 10.23 5.88
CA VAL A 80 -15.17 9.97 6.05
C VAL A 80 -14.80 10.02 7.53
N ARG A 81 -15.39 10.93 8.34
CA ARG A 81 -15.14 10.99 9.79
C ARG A 81 -15.63 9.73 10.50
N LYS A 82 -16.82 9.22 10.11
CA LYS A 82 -17.34 7.95 10.65
C LYS A 82 -16.46 6.78 10.29
N LEU A 83 -16.03 6.65 9.03
CA LEU A 83 -15.11 5.61 8.58
C LEU A 83 -13.76 5.69 9.32
N ASN A 84 -13.23 6.90 9.51
CA ASN A 84 -12.02 7.10 10.31
C ASN A 84 -12.19 6.59 11.74
N ALA A 85 -13.28 6.96 12.42
CA ALA A 85 -13.50 6.58 13.82
C ALA A 85 -13.60 5.06 14.02
N LEU A 86 -14.08 4.33 13.00
CA LEU A 86 -14.31 2.89 13.06
C LEU A 86 -13.09 2.06 12.59
N PHE A 87 -12.40 2.51 11.53
CA PHE A 87 -11.48 1.66 10.79
C PHE A 87 -10.06 2.22 10.65
N TRP A 88 -9.77 3.42 11.16
CA TRP A 88 -8.40 3.93 11.22
C TRP A 88 -7.96 4.20 12.67
N PRO A 89 -6.71 3.82 12.98
CA PRO A 89 -5.69 3.16 12.14
C PRO A 89 -6.10 1.73 11.75
N GLY A 90 -5.85 1.34 10.45
CA GLY A 90 -6.25 0.01 10.00
C GLY A 90 -6.10 -0.26 8.50
N PRO A 91 -6.59 -1.44 8.05
CA PRO A 91 -6.40 -1.95 6.69
C PRO A 91 -7.39 -1.36 5.68
N MET A 92 -7.77 -0.10 5.83
CA MET A 92 -8.68 0.63 4.97
C MET A 92 -7.96 1.76 4.23
N THR A 93 -8.29 1.93 2.95
CA THR A 93 -7.92 3.07 2.12
C THR A 93 -9.19 3.74 1.62
N ILE A 94 -9.26 5.08 1.66
CA ILE A 94 -10.38 5.85 1.09
C ILE A 94 -9.86 6.73 -0.04
N ILE A 95 -10.59 6.77 -1.15
CA ILE A 95 -10.33 7.72 -2.24
C ILE A 95 -10.97 9.06 -1.89
N LEU A 96 -10.13 10.10 -1.75
CA LEU A 96 -10.56 11.44 -1.36
C LEU A 96 -10.12 12.49 -2.37
N LYS A 97 -10.93 13.53 -2.53
CA LYS A 97 -10.57 14.69 -3.34
C LYS A 97 -9.43 15.48 -2.68
N LYS A 98 -8.33 15.66 -3.41
CA LYS A 98 -7.17 16.46 -2.99
C LYS A 98 -7.55 17.95 -2.86
N LYS A 99 -7.08 18.63 -1.82
CA LYS A 99 -7.20 20.09 -1.71
C LYS A 99 -6.22 20.78 -2.68
N LYS A 100 -6.55 22.00 -3.11
CA LYS A 100 -5.72 22.77 -4.05
C LYS A 100 -4.35 23.14 -3.48
N ASP A 101 -4.26 23.34 -2.17
CA ASP A 101 -3.06 23.70 -1.41
C ASP A 101 -2.29 22.48 -0.87
N SER A 102 -2.76 21.28 -1.18
CA SER A 102 -2.04 20.03 -0.84
C SER A 102 -0.67 20.00 -1.54
N LYS A 103 0.35 19.61 -0.78
CA LYS A 103 1.73 19.47 -1.30
C LYS A 103 2.02 18.08 -1.87
N ILE A 104 1.02 17.19 -1.94
CA ILE A 104 1.19 15.86 -2.53
C ILE A 104 1.37 16.01 -4.04
N CYS A 105 2.44 15.41 -4.57
CA CYS A 105 2.80 15.46 -5.98
C CYS A 105 1.70 14.93 -6.89
N ASP A 106 1.49 15.57 -8.03
CA ASP A 106 0.53 15.11 -9.04
C ASP A 106 0.92 13.75 -9.63
N LEU A 107 2.22 13.47 -9.72
CA LEU A 107 2.70 12.16 -10.14
C LEU A 107 2.23 11.03 -9.20
N ALA A 108 2.12 11.28 -7.90
CA ALA A 108 1.62 10.29 -6.93
C ALA A 108 0.14 9.96 -7.12
N SER A 109 -0.66 10.94 -7.56
CA SER A 109 -2.08 10.75 -7.92
C SER A 109 -2.30 10.34 -9.38
N ALA A 110 -1.23 10.12 -10.16
CA ALA A 110 -1.31 9.89 -11.61
C ALA A 110 -2.09 11.01 -12.36
N GLY A 111 -1.98 12.25 -11.89
CA GLY A 111 -2.68 13.41 -12.43
C GLY A 111 -4.17 13.50 -12.07
N LEU A 112 -4.69 12.61 -11.22
CA LEU A 112 -6.08 12.67 -10.74
C LEU A 112 -6.24 13.77 -9.68
N ASP A 113 -7.44 14.34 -9.58
CA ASP A 113 -7.84 15.26 -8.51
C ASP A 113 -8.16 14.56 -7.18
N THR A 114 -8.06 13.23 -7.16
CA THR A 114 -8.26 12.35 -6.01
C THR A 114 -7.00 11.58 -5.65
N ILE A 115 -6.88 11.20 -4.39
CA ILE A 115 -5.81 10.35 -3.87
C ILE A 115 -6.38 9.28 -2.95
N GLY A 116 -5.79 8.09 -2.98
CA GLY A 116 -6.03 7.07 -1.97
C GLY A 116 -5.26 7.40 -0.70
N VAL A 117 -5.93 7.48 0.45
CA VAL A 117 -5.34 7.82 1.74
C VAL A 117 -5.53 6.70 2.75
N ARG A 118 -4.56 6.52 3.65
CA ARG A 118 -4.58 5.49 4.68
C ARG A 118 -3.82 5.91 5.93
N ILE A 119 -4.29 5.47 7.10
CA ILE A 119 -3.54 5.46 8.36
C ILE A 119 -3.30 3.99 8.74
N PRO A 120 -2.07 3.47 8.65
CA PRO A 120 -1.78 2.07 8.95
C PRO A 120 -1.87 1.81 10.46
N GLU A 121 -2.21 0.57 10.87
CA GLU A 121 -2.25 0.17 12.29
C GLU A 121 -0.87 -0.15 12.87
N ASN A 122 0.08 -0.54 12.03
CA ASN A 122 1.41 -0.94 12.48
C ASN A 122 2.12 0.21 13.20
N LYS A 123 2.49 0.00 14.48
CA LYS A 123 3.12 1.02 15.33
C LYS A 123 4.44 1.55 14.79
N SER A 124 5.21 0.70 14.13
CA SER A 124 6.50 1.08 13.54
C SER A 124 6.32 1.97 12.32
N ALA A 125 5.31 1.67 11.48
CA ALA A 125 4.91 2.51 10.37
C ALA A 125 4.43 3.89 10.83
N LEU A 126 3.54 3.94 11.83
CA LEU A 126 3.07 5.20 12.40
C LEU A 126 4.23 6.02 12.95
N LYS A 127 5.12 5.41 13.74
CA LYS A 127 6.30 6.08 14.31
C LYS A 127 7.23 6.64 13.23
N LEU A 128 7.44 5.90 12.15
CA LEU A 128 8.23 6.34 11.01
C LEU A 128 7.63 7.61 10.37
N ILE A 129 6.30 7.58 10.06
CA ILE A 129 5.60 8.70 9.42
C ILE A 129 5.56 9.92 10.35
N GLU A 130 5.32 9.73 11.65
CA GLU A 130 5.37 10.79 12.66
C GLU A 130 6.73 11.49 12.70
N LEU A 131 7.82 10.71 12.74
CA LEU A 131 9.19 11.27 12.76
C LEU A 131 9.57 11.93 11.44
N PHE A 132 9.07 11.42 10.33
CA PHE A 132 9.29 12.01 9.01
C PHE A 132 8.51 13.33 8.81
N LYS A 133 7.38 13.50 9.52
CA LYS A 133 6.51 14.70 9.50
C LYS A 133 5.89 15.03 8.14
N LYS A 134 5.95 14.13 7.18
CA LYS A 134 5.35 14.26 5.85
C LYS A 134 4.63 12.96 5.47
N PRO A 135 3.65 13.01 4.54
CA PRO A 135 3.00 11.80 4.06
C PRO A 135 3.96 10.94 3.21
N LEU A 136 3.80 9.63 3.28
CA LEU A 136 4.54 8.67 2.47
C LEU A 136 3.65 8.09 1.36
N ALA A 137 4.09 8.18 0.11
CA ALA A 137 3.53 7.36 -0.96
C ALA A 137 4.12 5.94 -0.82
N ALA A 138 3.27 4.94 -0.61
CA ALA A 138 3.75 3.58 -0.39
C ALA A 138 2.85 2.52 -1.02
N PRO A 139 3.13 2.08 -2.26
CA PRO A 139 2.61 0.83 -2.80
C PRO A 139 3.27 -0.37 -2.10
N SER A 140 2.76 -1.59 -2.32
CA SER A 140 3.42 -2.82 -1.85
C SER A 140 4.86 -2.94 -2.36
N ALA A 141 5.76 -3.51 -1.56
CA ALA A 141 7.20 -3.54 -1.86
C ALA A 141 7.62 -4.75 -2.72
N ASN A 142 6.96 -4.96 -3.87
CA ASN A 142 7.25 -5.98 -4.89
C ASN A 142 7.40 -5.35 -6.27
N LYS A 143 7.96 -6.06 -7.22
CA LYS A 143 7.84 -5.69 -8.64
C LYS A 143 6.37 -5.74 -9.06
N SER A 144 5.96 -4.86 -9.98
CA SER A 144 4.57 -4.84 -10.47
C SER A 144 4.15 -6.21 -11.00
N LEU A 145 2.91 -6.61 -10.73
CA LEU A 145 2.30 -7.90 -11.04
C LEU A 145 2.73 -9.10 -10.18
N SER A 146 3.81 -8.99 -9.39
CA SER A 146 4.25 -10.03 -8.46
C SER A 146 3.43 -10.02 -7.16
N LEU A 147 3.63 -11.03 -6.32
CA LEU A 147 2.98 -11.13 -5.00
C LEU A 147 3.48 -10.06 -4.05
N SER A 148 2.58 -9.53 -3.21
CA SER A 148 2.93 -8.55 -2.20
C SER A 148 3.75 -9.18 -1.06
N PRO A 149 4.84 -8.54 -0.61
CA PRO A 149 5.72 -9.09 0.40
C PRO A 149 5.11 -8.99 1.80
N THR A 150 5.21 -10.07 2.55
CA THR A 150 4.75 -10.18 3.95
C THR A 150 5.90 -10.27 4.95
N LYS A 151 7.15 -10.28 4.49
CA LYS A 151 8.39 -10.30 5.27
C LYS A 151 9.46 -9.41 4.64
N ALA A 152 10.39 -8.92 5.45
CA ALA A 152 11.52 -8.13 4.96
C ALA A 152 12.39 -8.91 3.95
N SER A 153 12.57 -10.23 4.13
CA SER A 153 13.29 -11.10 3.21
C SER A 153 12.67 -11.12 1.82
N HIS A 154 11.33 -11.16 1.72
CA HIS A 154 10.64 -11.11 0.42
C HIS A 154 10.90 -9.77 -0.32
N VAL A 155 10.97 -8.64 0.41
CA VAL A 155 11.34 -7.36 -0.18
C VAL A 155 12.78 -7.39 -0.69
N PHE A 156 13.69 -7.96 0.11
CA PHE A 156 15.10 -8.05 -0.24
C PHE A 156 15.30 -8.87 -1.52
N GLU A 157 14.61 -10.02 -1.66
CA GLU A 157 14.64 -10.84 -2.87
C GLU A 157 14.25 -10.06 -4.15
N TYR A 158 13.29 -9.11 -4.03
CA TYR A 158 12.92 -8.27 -5.18
C TYR A 158 13.91 -7.15 -5.49
N PHE A 159 14.62 -6.61 -4.47
CA PHE A 159 15.28 -5.31 -4.56
C PHE A 159 16.69 -5.27 -3.95
N GLU A 160 17.34 -6.41 -3.77
CA GLU A 160 18.69 -6.50 -3.13
C GLU A 160 19.72 -5.56 -3.80
N ASN A 161 19.67 -5.42 -5.12
CA ASN A 161 20.59 -4.60 -5.92
C ASN A 161 19.95 -3.29 -6.42
N ASP A 162 18.80 -2.88 -5.87
CA ASP A 162 18.15 -1.65 -6.31
C ASP A 162 18.87 -0.42 -5.72
N LYS A 163 19.28 0.50 -6.62
CA LYS A 163 20.02 1.72 -6.25
C LYS A 163 19.17 2.75 -5.50
N ASN A 164 17.86 2.70 -5.65
CA ASN A 164 16.92 3.67 -5.07
C ASN A 164 16.46 3.27 -3.67
N LEU A 165 16.46 1.96 -3.34
CA LEU A 165 16.04 1.42 -2.04
C LEU A 165 17.24 1.34 -1.07
N SER A 166 17.23 2.17 -0.03
CA SER A 166 18.35 2.25 0.93
C SER A 166 18.20 1.24 2.08
N ILE A 167 17.01 1.18 2.69
CA ILE A 167 16.77 0.46 3.94
C ILE A 167 15.46 -0.31 3.86
N ILE A 168 15.46 -1.54 4.33
CA ILE A 168 14.28 -2.34 4.63
C ILE A 168 14.18 -2.45 6.15
N LEU A 169 13.15 -1.85 6.75
CA LEU A 169 12.86 -1.97 8.18
C LEU A 169 12.15 -3.30 8.44
N ASP A 170 12.71 -4.14 9.28
CA ASP A 170 12.19 -5.48 9.60
C ASP A 170 11.51 -5.49 10.98
N ASP A 171 10.19 -5.68 11.00
CA ASP A 171 9.34 -5.86 12.20
C ASP A 171 8.67 -7.26 12.21
N GLY A 172 9.28 -8.22 11.52
CA GLY A 172 8.74 -9.56 11.35
C GLY A 172 7.66 -9.66 10.26
N PRO A 173 6.91 -10.75 10.24
CA PRO A 173 5.84 -10.97 9.26
C PRO A 173 4.64 -10.06 9.52
N THR A 174 3.94 -9.69 8.46
CA THR A 174 2.69 -8.91 8.54
C THR A 174 1.55 -9.76 9.11
N LYS A 175 0.61 -9.12 9.81
CA LYS A 175 -0.51 -9.83 10.48
C LYS A 175 -1.55 -10.36 9.48
N ILE A 176 -1.86 -9.58 8.42
CA ILE A 176 -2.98 -9.86 7.51
C ILE A 176 -2.50 -10.58 6.25
N GLY A 177 -1.45 -10.09 5.60
CA GLY A 177 -0.92 -10.68 4.37
C GLY A 177 -1.69 -10.34 3.09
N LEU A 178 -2.78 -9.59 3.20
CA LEU A 178 -3.53 -8.97 2.11
C LEU A 178 -3.38 -7.46 2.16
N GLU A 179 -3.54 -6.78 1.05
CA GLU A 179 -3.51 -5.31 0.99
C GLU A 179 -4.74 -4.67 1.65
N SER A 180 -4.78 -3.35 1.74
CA SER A 180 -5.93 -2.61 2.29
C SER A 180 -7.14 -2.71 1.38
N THR A 181 -8.34 -2.76 1.98
CA THR A 181 -9.61 -2.57 1.26
C THR A 181 -9.70 -1.12 0.80
N ILE A 182 -10.06 -0.89 -0.47
CA ILE A 182 -10.14 0.45 -1.04
C ILE A 182 -11.59 0.82 -1.26
N LEU A 183 -11.98 1.95 -0.66
CA LEU A 183 -13.33 2.50 -0.69
C LEU A 183 -13.37 3.81 -1.47
N ASN A 184 -14.44 4.02 -2.23
CA ASN A 184 -14.81 5.30 -2.81
C ASN A 184 -16.24 5.66 -2.37
N LEU A 185 -16.47 6.89 -1.94
CA LEU A 185 -17.77 7.37 -1.48
C LEU A 185 -18.44 8.18 -2.58
N ILE A 186 -19.61 7.74 -3.03
CA ILE A 186 -20.39 8.41 -4.07
C ILE A 186 -21.82 8.62 -3.56
N GLY A 187 -22.17 9.85 -3.20
CA GLY A 187 -23.49 10.14 -2.62
C GLY A 187 -23.75 9.32 -1.36
N ASN A 188 -24.78 8.47 -1.38
CA ASN A 188 -25.14 7.59 -0.26
C ASN A 188 -24.54 6.18 -0.36
N GLU A 189 -23.62 5.95 -1.31
CA GLU A 189 -23.06 4.64 -1.61
C GLU A 189 -21.60 4.52 -1.18
N ILE A 190 -21.19 3.32 -0.77
CA ILE A 190 -19.80 2.94 -0.53
C ILE A 190 -19.40 1.94 -1.62
N HIS A 191 -18.53 2.39 -2.52
CA HIS A 191 -18.01 1.57 -3.61
C HIS A 191 -16.72 0.90 -3.16
N VAL A 192 -16.68 -0.44 -3.19
CA VAL A 192 -15.49 -1.23 -2.87
C VAL A 192 -14.72 -1.47 -4.15
N LEU A 193 -13.65 -0.70 -4.35
CA LEU A 193 -12.80 -0.77 -5.56
C LEU A 193 -11.79 -1.91 -5.50
N ARG A 194 -11.43 -2.34 -4.29
CA ARG A 194 -10.54 -3.49 -4.06
C ARG A 194 -10.85 -4.12 -2.72
N HIS A 195 -11.03 -5.43 -2.70
CA HIS A 195 -11.07 -6.22 -1.47
C HIS A 195 -9.69 -6.31 -0.83
N GLY A 196 -9.66 -6.37 0.50
CA GLY A 196 -8.41 -6.44 1.27
C GLY A 196 -8.68 -6.82 2.73
N GLY A 197 -7.88 -6.26 3.63
CA GLY A 197 -7.89 -6.60 5.05
C GLY A 197 -9.15 -6.21 5.83
N LEU A 198 -9.96 -5.26 5.35
CA LEU A 198 -11.28 -4.93 5.91
C LEU A 198 -12.34 -5.68 5.12
N SER A 199 -13.17 -6.50 5.79
CA SER A 199 -14.19 -7.32 5.15
C SER A 199 -15.45 -6.52 4.75
N LEU A 200 -16.20 -7.04 3.76
CA LEU A 200 -17.51 -6.45 3.40
C LEU A 200 -18.53 -6.59 4.54
N ASP A 201 -18.44 -7.67 5.33
CA ASP A 201 -19.38 -7.90 6.42
C ASP A 201 -19.19 -6.88 7.53
N GLU A 202 -17.94 -6.56 7.90
CA GLU A 202 -17.64 -5.47 8.84
C GLU A 202 -18.17 -4.12 8.33
N LEU A 203 -18.05 -3.84 7.02
CA LEU A 203 -18.61 -2.62 6.45
C LEU A 203 -20.15 -2.60 6.55
N ARG A 204 -20.82 -3.69 6.20
CA ARG A 204 -22.29 -3.80 6.26
C ARG A 204 -22.83 -3.68 7.67
N GLU A 205 -22.20 -4.30 8.64
CA GLU A 205 -22.58 -4.22 10.06
C GLU A 205 -22.51 -2.79 10.59
N ASN A 206 -21.47 -2.04 10.23
CA ASN A 206 -21.26 -0.67 10.70
C ASN A 206 -22.00 0.41 9.88
N PHE A 207 -22.41 0.06 8.65
CA PHE A 207 -23.14 0.96 7.73
C PHE A 207 -24.41 0.31 7.17
N PRO A 208 -25.36 -0.14 8.03
CA PRO A 208 -26.56 -0.89 7.61
C PRO A 208 -27.51 -0.09 6.70
N HIS A 209 -27.40 1.26 6.72
CA HIS A 209 -28.23 2.14 5.90
C HIS A 209 -27.56 2.59 4.60
N LYS A 210 -26.34 2.10 4.32
CA LYS A 210 -25.58 2.42 3.10
C LYS A 210 -25.71 1.32 2.08
N VAL A 211 -25.79 1.70 0.81
CA VAL A 211 -25.65 0.76 -0.30
C VAL A 211 -24.14 0.49 -0.49
N ILE A 212 -23.75 -0.76 -0.36
CA ILE A 212 -22.36 -1.19 -0.59
C ILE A 212 -22.27 -1.88 -1.94
N ILE A 213 -21.56 -1.25 -2.87
CA ILE A 213 -21.38 -1.70 -4.25
C ILE A 213 -19.98 -2.31 -4.41
N ASP A 214 -19.93 -3.54 -4.89
CA ASP A 214 -18.68 -4.23 -5.21
C ASP A 214 -18.30 -3.95 -6.69
N GLU A 215 -17.28 -3.11 -6.89
CA GLU A 215 -16.83 -2.68 -8.22
C GLU A 215 -15.60 -3.43 -8.76
N GLN A 216 -15.22 -4.57 -8.19
CA GLN A 216 -14.04 -5.32 -8.66
C GLN A 216 -14.00 -5.60 -10.17
N ASN A 217 -15.13 -5.52 -10.85
CA ASN A 217 -15.28 -5.78 -12.28
C ASN A 217 -15.58 -4.54 -13.14
N SER A 218 -15.60 -3.34 -12.55
CA SER A 218 -15.85 -2.12 -13.35
C SER A 218 -14.63 -1.76 -14.19
N LYS A 219 -14.87 -1.42 -15.47
CA LYS A 219 -13.80 -1.22 -16.47
C LYS A 219 -13.48 0.24 -16.75
N ASP A 220 -14.19 1.19 -16.15
CA ASP A 220 -14.31 2.52 -16.75
C ASP A 220 -13.24 3.54 -16.35
N ARG A 221 -12.57 3.40 -15.20
CA ARG A 221 -11.49 4.32 -14.78
C ARG A 221 -10.62 3.73 -13.68
N ILE A 222 -9.31 3.82 -13.83
CA ILE A 222 -8.37 3.39 -12.78
C ILE A 222 -8.26 4.52 -11.74
N LEU A 223 -9.01 4.40 -10.65
CA LEU A 223 -9.02 5.34 -9.52
C LEU A 223 -8.05 4.92 -8.41
N ALA A 224 -7.67 3.65 -8.37
CA ALA A 224 -6.91 3.05 -7.28
C ALA A 224 -5.98 1.92 -7.76
N PRO A 225 -4.93 1.58 -6.97
CA PRO A 225 -4.11 0.39 -7.21
C PRO A 225 -4.96 -0.89 -7.11
N GLY A 226 -4.69 -1.86 -7.99
CA GLY A 226 -5.38 -3.17 -7.96
C GLY A 226 -6.56 -3.29 -8.90
N MET A 227 -6.98 -2.22 -9.59
CA MET A 227 -8.06 -2.25 -10.59
C MET A 227 -7.60 -2.77 -11.97
N LEU A 228 -6.33 -3.11 -12.16
CA LEU A 228 -5.83 -3.69 -13.41
C LEU A 228 -6.27 -5.16 -13.53
N LYS A 229 -6.63 -5.59 -14.76
CA LYS A 229 -7.06 -6.98 -15.04
C LYS A 229 -6.07 -8.06 -14.62
N LYS A 230 -4.77 -7.77 -14.64
CA LYS A 230 -3.71 -8.64 -14.11
C LYS A 230 -3.13 -8.01 -12.87
N HIS A 231 -3.42 -8.61 -11.72
CA HIS A 231 -2.84 -8.27 -10.42
C HIS A 231 -2.61 -9.57 -9.65
N TYR A 232 -1.54 -9.67 -8.84
CA TYR A 232 -1.16 -10.91 -8.14
C TYR A 232 -1.05 -12.12 -9.09
N SER A 233 -0.45 -11.92 -10.27
CA SER A 233 -0.37 -12.95 -11.30
C SER A 233 1.03 -13.56 -11.35
N PRO A 234 1.35 -14.57 -10.51
CA PRO A 234 2.63 -15.25 -10.56
C PRO A 234 2.84 -15.91 -11.91
N ASN A 235 4.12 -16.04 -12.33
CA ASN A 235 4.47 -16.66 -13.61
C ASN A 235 4.34 -18.18 -13.60
N VAL A 236 3.87 -18.78 -12.52
CA VAL A 236 3.63 -20.22 -12.39
C VAL A 236 2.14 -20.51 -12.39
N PRO A 237 1.68 -21.60 -13.06
CA PRO A 237 0.29 -22.00 -13.01
C PRO A 237 -0.17 -22.32 -11.59
N LEU A 238 -1.31 -21.79 -11.18
CA LEU A 238 -1.95 -22.07 -9.89
C LEU A 238 -3.15 -22.99 -10.11
N ARG A 239 -3.15 -24.14 -9.45
CA ARG A 239 -4.33 -25.02 -9.39
C ARG A 239 -5.08 -24.77 -8.09
N ILE A 240 -6.24 -24.16 -8.18
CA ILE A 240 -7.17 -23.97 -7.05
C ILE A 240 -8.05 -25.22 -6.86
N ASN A 241 -8.53 -25.44 -5.64
CA ASN A 241 -9.39 -26.57 -5.26
C ASN A 241 -8.78 -27.96 -5.55
N ALA A 242 -7.46 -28.08 -5.53
CA ALA A 242 -6.78 -29.36 -5.68
C ALA A 242 -7.07 -30.27 -4.47
N LYS A 243 -7.82 -31.34 -4.66
CA LYS A 243 -8.12 -32.34 -3.63
C LYS A 243 -6.97 -33.34 -3.41
N THR A 244 -6.05 -33.43 -4.38
CA THR A 244 -4.87 -34.31 -4.32
C THR A 244 -3.66 -33.55 -4.82
N VAL A 245 -2.49 -33.78 -4.20
CA VAL A 245 -1.23 -33.24 -4.67
C VAL A 245 -0.75 -34.06 -5.88
N SER A 246 -0.67 -33.42 -7.04
CA SER A 246 0.00 -34.00 -8.19
C SER A 246 1.47 -33.62 -8.15
N TYR A 247 2.34 -34.57 -7.82
CA TYR A 247 3.81 -34.39 -7.75
C TYR A 247 4.49 -34.12 -9.10
N THR A 248 3.75 -34.17 -10.20
CA THR A 248 4.30 -33.96 -11.54
C THR A 248 4.83 -32.52 -11.79
N HIS A 249 4.60 -31.59 -10.86
CA HIS A 249 5.05 -30.18 -10.97
C HIS A 249 5.90 -29.71 -9.77
N LEU A 250 6.20 -30.61 -8.83
CA LEU A 250 7.09 -30.38 -7.70
C LEU A 250 8.36 -31.21 -7.88
N THR A 251 9.10 -30.98 -8.95
CA THR A 251 10.52 -31.31 -8.91
C THR A 251 11.20 -30.29 -8.03
N LEU A 252 11.34 -30.59 -6.75
CA LEU A 252 12.39 -29.99 -5.94
C LEU A 252 13.69 -30.23 -6.68
N PRO A 253 14.59 -29.23 -6.84
CA PRO A 253 15.92 -29.50 -7.33
C PRO A 253 16.54 -30.53 -6.36
N THR A 254 16.69 -31.74 -6.83
CA THR A 254 17.53 -32.73 -6.17
C THR A 254 18.92 -32.13 -6.14
N SER A 255 19.38 -31.74 -4.94
CA SER A 255 20.78 -31.46 -4.74
C SER A 255 21.54 -32.69 -5.21
N SER A 256 22.19 -32.61 -6.37
CA SER A 256 23.19 -33.59 -6.78
C SER A 256 24.31 -33.49 -5.76
N GLN A 257 24.49 -34.53 -5.01
CA GLN A 257 25.72 -34.79 -4.29
C GLN A 257 26.91 -34.81 -5.26
#